data_c2a533e27450656dfc21832955264f30
#
_entry.id   c2a533e27450656dfc21832955264f30
#
_cell.length_a   1.000
_cell.length_b   1.000
_cell.length_c   1.000
_cell.angle_alpha   90.00
_cell.angle_beta   90.00
_cell.angle_gamma   90.00
#
_symmetry.space_group_name_H-M   'P 1'
#
loop_
_entity.id
_entity.type
_entity.pdbx_description
1 polymer ?
#
loop_
_entity_poly.entity_id
_entity_poly.type
_entity_poly.pdbx_seq_one_letter_code
_entity_poly.pdbx_strand_id
1 'polypeptide(L)'
;MENTYQDLITDIQSKNPKISGKLEGGKKFKIKSDFKPAGDQPEAIKKLVNGANKEAFNQVLLGVTGSGKTFTMAKVIEATNRPALILAPNKTLAAQLYGEMKTFFPDNAVEYFVSYYDYYTPEAYVPRSDTYIEKEASINEQIDRMRHSATRSLLERDDVLIVASVSCIYGLGSVEAYSKMTLTLQKNYDYNREQIIRSLVALQYKRNDQNFYRGTFRARGEYLEVFPSDLEDRAWRLSLFGEKLEQIEEFDPLTGDKVRDLSLVKVYANSHYITPKPRLENAIKEIKKDLKIRLEEFDKEKKLLEFQRLKERTNFDLEMIQATGTCSGIENYSRYLSGRQPGEAPPTLYEFIPDNSLLIIDESHVSVPQINGMYKGDL
;
A
#
# COMPACT_ATOMS: atom_id res chain seq x y z
N MET A 1 -26.07 19.04 -10.04
CA MET A 1 -24.85 18.38 -10.53
C MET A 1 -24.07 17.94 -9.30
N GLU A 2 -24.11 16.66 -8.97
CA GLU A 2 -23.31 16.12 -7.87
C GLU A 2 -21.87 16.09 -8.35
N ASN A 3 -21.03 16.95 -7.78
CA ASN A 3 -19.59 16.88 -7.97
C ASN A 3 -19.11 15.48 -7.55
N THR A 4 -18.38 14.81 -8.40
CA THR A 4 -17.77 13.52 -8.05
C THR A 4 -16.76 13.74 -6.91
N TYR A 5 -16.49 12.73 -6.09
CA TYR A 5 -15.48 12.83 -5.04
C TYR A 5 -14.11 13.24 -5.58
N GLN A 6 -13.76 12.81 -6.78
CA GLN A 6 -12.52 13.20 -7.45
C GLN A 6 -12.50 14.68 -7.81
N ASP A 7 -13.66 15.25 -8.21
CA ASP A 7 -13.78 16.69 -8.50
C ASP A 7 -13.57 17.53 -7.24
N LEU A 8 -14.06 17.06 -6.08
CA LEU A 8 -13.84 17.74 -4.79
C LEU A 8 -12.36 17.75 -4.39
N ILE A 9 -11.67 16.62 -4.50
CA ILE A 9 -10.24 16.54 -4.21
C ILE A 9 -9.46 17.42 -5.19
N THR A 10 -9.80 17.36 -6.47
CA THR A 10 -9.18 18.17 -7.53
C THR A 10 -9.42 19.66 -7.32
N ASP A 11 -10.63 20.06 -6.90
CA ASP A 11 -10.96 21.46 -6.59
C ASP A 11 -10.14 22.00 -5.42
N ILE A 12 -9.99 21.23 -4.35
CA ILE A 12 -9.12 21.60 -3.20
C ILE A 12 -7.66 21.69 -3.66
N GLN A 13 -7.17 20.73 -4.43
CA GLN A 13 -5.79 20.73 -4.92
C GLN A 13 -5.51 21.86 -5.91
N SER A 14 -6.50 22.26 -6.71
CA SER A 14 -6.35 23.34 -7.69
C SER A 14 -6.13 24.71 -7.04
N LYS A 15 -6.59 24.88 -5.79
CA LYS A 15 -6.43 26.11 -4.99
C LYS A 15 -5.07 26.18 -4.29
N ASN A 16 -4.33 25.07 -4.25
CA ASN A 16 -2.99 25.02 -3.65
C ASN A 16 -1.91 25.35 -4.69
N PRO A 17 -0.76 25.91 -4.27
CA PRO A 17 0.40 26.01 -5.15
C PRO A 17 0.76 24.63 -5.67
N LYS A 18 1.05 24.53 -6.95
CA LYS A 18 1.50 23.27 -7.56
C LYS A 18 2.80 22.85 -6.90
N ILE A 19 2.72 21.82 -6.07
CA ILE A 19 3.91 21.18 -5.50
C ILE A 19 4.53 20.34 -6.62
N SER A 20 5.68 20.78 -7.12
CA SER A 20 6.44 20.03 -8.10
C SER A 20 7.40 19.09 -7.37
N GLY A 21 7.30 17.79 -7.64
CA GLY A 21 8.19 16.76 -7.09
C GLY A 21 7.71 16.12 -5.79
N LYS A 22 8.59 15.31 -5.25
CA LYS A 22 8.38 14.57 -4.00
C LYS A 22 8.57 15.48 -2.79
N LEU A 23 7.69 15.40 -1.79
CA LEU A 23 7.74 16.27 -0.59
C LEU A 23 9.00 16.04 0.24
N GLU A 24 9.51 14.83 0.29
CA GLU A 24 10.68 14.42 1.06
C GLU A 24 11.81 13.91 0.16
N GLY A 25 11.91 14.39 -1.08
CA GLY A 25 12.92 13.99 -2.05
C GLY A 25 14.33 14.48 -1.73
N GLY A 26 15.31 14.03 -2.52
CA GLY A 26 16.70 14.48 -2.47
C GLY A 26 17.58 13.86 -1.39
N LYS A 27 17.07 12.95 -0.56
CA LYS A 27 17.87 12.20 0.42
C LYS A 27 18.66 11.09 -0.27
N LYS A 28 19.86 10.84 0.27
CA LYS A 28 20.76 9.77 -0.21
C LYS A 28 20.85 8.64 0.81
N PHE A 29 21.07 7.43 0.34
CA PHE A 29 21.38 6.31 1.23
C PHE A 29 22.71 6.50 1.92
N LYS A 30 22.71 6.32 3.24
CA LYS A 30 23.92 6.43 4.06
C LYS A 30 23.90 5.35 5.15
N ILE A 31 24.85 4.43 5.07
CA ILE A 31 25.00 3.37 6.07
C ILE A 31 25.60 3.97 7.35
N LYS A 32 24.99 3.57 8.47
CA LYS A 32 25.55 3.70 9.82
C LYS A 32 25.89 2.31 10.35
N SER A 33 27.18 1.97 10.38
CA SER A 33 27.65 0.65 10.83
C SER A 33 29.11 0.72 11.21
N ASP A 34 29.46 -0.03 12.27
CA ASP A 34 30.85 -0.24 12.67
C ASP A 34 31.57 -1.30 11.82
N PHE A 35 30.80 -2.06 11.02
CA PHE A 35 31.36 -3.07 10.12
C PHE A 35 32.05 -2.42 8.92
N LYS A 36 33.17 -3.03 8.52
CA LYS A 36 33.88 -2.73 7.30
C LYS A 36 33.87 -3.94 6.37
N PRO A 37 33.80 -3.75 5.04
CA PRO A 37 33.93 -4.86 4.11
C PRO A 37 35.22 -5.65 4.34
N ALA A 38 35.13 -6.98 4.44
CA ALA A 38 36.24 -7.86 4.70
C ALA A 38 36.25 -9.08 3.74
N GLY A 39 37.36 -9.75 3.63
CA GLY A 39 37.51 -10.90 2.75
C GLY A 39 37.24 -10.53 1.30
N ASP A 40 36.38 -11.28 0.63
CA ASP A 40 35.99 -11.08 -0.78
C ASP A 40 34.91 -9.99 -0.98
N GLN A 41 34.34 -9.43 0.10
CA GLN A 41 33.26 -8.43 0.01
C GLN A 41 33.66 -7.18 -0.77
N PRO A 42 34.86 -6.56 -0.60
CA PRO A 42 35.25 -5.37 -1.36
C PRO A 42 35.22 -5.59 -2.88
N GLU A 43 35.71 -6.75 -3.32
CA GLU A 43 35.68 -7.10 -4.75
C GLU A 43 34.27 -7.39 -5.25
N ALA A 44 33.47 -8.12 -4.51
CA ALA A 44 32.07 -8.40 -4.81
C ALA A 44 31.26 -7.12 -4.94
N ILE A 45 31.36 -6.19 -3.97
CA ILE A 45 30.71 -4.88 -4.00
C ILE A 45 31.11 -4.12 -5.26
N LYS A 46 32.41 -4.04 -5.56
CA LYS A 46 32.92 -3.32 -6.75
C LYS A 46 32.35 -3.91 -8.04
N LYS A 47 32.31 -5.24 -8.18
CA LYS A 47 31.74 -5.93 -9.35
C LYS A 47 30.24 -5.65 -9.50
N LEU A 48 29.48 -5.79 -8.42
CA LEU A 48 28.03 -5.57 -8.42
C LEU A 48 27.67 -4.12 -8.75
N VAL A 49 28.36 -3.15 -8.16
CA VAL A 49 28.16 -1.72 -8.44
C VAL A 49 28.51 -1.38 -9.89
N ASN A 50 29.64 -1.89 -10.40
CA ASN A 50 30.00 -1.69 -11.78
C ASN A 50 29.03 -2.31 -12.76
N GLY A 51 28.51 -3.51 -12.45
CA GLY A 51 27.48 -4.15 -13.23
C GLY A 51 26.18 -3.34 -13.24
N ALA A 52 25.70 -2.90 -12.08
CA ALA A 52 24.51 -2.07 -11.97
C ALA A 52 24.64 -0.75 -12.77
N ASN A 53 25.81 -0.10 -12.72
CA ASN A 53 26.05 1.15 -13.45
C ASN A 53 26.23 0.96 -14.98
N LYS A 54 26.56 -0.24 -15.41
CA LYS A 54 26.66 -0.63 -16.83
C LYS A 54 25.40 -1.30 -17.38
N GLU A 55 24.32 -1.24 -16.61
CA GLU A 55 23.03 -1.85 -16.96
C GLU A 55 23.11 -3.36 -17.19
N ALA A 56 23.99 -4.05 -16.46
CA ALA A 56 24.00 -5.51 -16.45
C ALA A 56 22.67 -6.00 -15.86
N PHE A 57 21.86 -6.64 -16.70
CA PHE A 57 20.47 -7.00 -16.40
C PHE A 57 20.36 -7.94 -15.20
N ASN A 58 21.27 -8.92 -15.12
CA ASN A 58 21.25 -9.92 -14.05
C ASN A 58 22.66 -10.11 -13.48
N GLN A 59 22.74 -10.14 -12.16
CA GLN A 59 23.95 -10.44 -11.42
C GLN A 59 23.65 -11.42 -10.31
N VAL A 60 24.55 -12.32 -10.00
CA VAL A 60 24.40 -13.31 -8.94
C VAL A 60 25.49 -13.13 -7.91
N LEU A 61 25.11 -12.94 -6.65
CA LEU A 61 25.99 -12.99 -5.49
C LEU A 61 25.84 -14.35 -4.80
N LEU A 62 26.85 -15.20 -4.95
CA LEU A 62 26.92 -16.50 -4.28
C LEU A 62 27.76 -16.40 -3.00
N GLY A 63 27.21 -16.84 -1.88
CA GLY A 63 27.90 -16.85 -0.60
C GLY A 63 27.20 -17.75 0.40
N VAL A 64 27.98 -18.40 1.27
CA VAL A 64 27.47 -19.23 2.35
C VAL A 64 26.72 -18.38 3.40
N THR A 65 25.91 -19.01 4.22
CA THR A 65 25.27 -18.36 5.37
C THR A 65 26.34 -17.76 6.28
N GLY A 66 26.12 -16.52 6.75
CA GLY A 66 27.08 -15.81 7.58
C GLY A 66 28.24 -15.11 6.83
N SER A 67 28.33 -15.21 5.51
CA SER A 67 29.35 -14.49 4.72
C SER A 67 29.14 -12.97 4.60
N GLY A 68 28.08 -12.42 5.21
CA GLY A 68 27.76 -10.99 5.17
C GLY A 68 27.11 -10.54 3.88
N LYS A 69 26.33 -11.39 3.20
CA LYS A 69 25.57 -11.02 1.98
C LYS A 69 24.70 -9.80 2.21
N THR A 70 24.00 -9.71 3.34
CA THR A 70 23.13 -8.57 3.69
C THR A 70 23.92 -7.26 3.74
N PHE A 71 25.10 -7.26 4.37
CA PHE A 71 25.98 -6.09 4.41
C PHE A 71 26.51 -5.72 3.02
N THR A 72 26.85 -6.74 2.21
CA THR A 72 27.24 -6.52 0.80
C THR A 72 26.13 -5.86 0.00
N MET A 73 24.88 -6.33 0.13
CA MET A 73 23.70 -5.71 -0.50
C MET A 73 23.52 -4.25 -0.04
N ALA A 74 23.60 -3.98 1.26
CA ALA A 74 23.51 -2.63 1.80
C ALA A 74 24.59 -1.70 1.20
N LYS A 75 25.83 -2.17 1.08
CA LYS A 75 26.92 -1.41 0.45
C LYS A 75 26.70 -1.14 -1.04
N VAL A 76 26.07 -2.06 -1.77
CA VAL A 76 25.68 -1.85 -3.17
C VAL A 76 24.60 -0.78 -3.28
N ILE A 77 23.58 -0.82 -2.41
CA ILE A 77 22.50 0.18 -2.36
C ILE A 77 23.07 1.57 -2.05
N GLU A 78 23.94 1.68 -1.04
CA GLU A 78 24.60 2.94 -0.70
C GLU A 78 25.40 3.50 -1.88
N ALA A 79 26.22 2.66 -2.53
CA ALA A 79 27.11 3.09 -3.61
C ALA A 79 26.37 3.47 -4.90
N THR A 80 25.27 2.82 -5.21
CA THR A 80 24.44 3.12 -6.40
C THR A 80 23.46 4.25 -6.13
N ASN A 81 23.09 4.46 -4.88
CA ASN A 81 22.11 5.45 -4.44
C ASN A 81 20.77 5.35 -5.22
N ARG A 82 20.30 4.13 -5.47
CA ARG A 82 19.04 3.83 -6.16
C ARG A 82 18.03 3.30 -5.16
N PRO A 83 16.73 3.61 -5.31
CA PRO A 83 15.68 2.89 -4.58
C PRO A 83 15.87 1.39 -4.76
N ALA A 84 15.47 0.61 -3.77
CA ALA A 84 15.67 -0.84 -3.82
C ALA A 84 14.45 -1.61 -3.32
N LEU A 85 14.14 -2.73 -3.97
CA LEU A 85 13.23 -3.76 -3.49
C LEU A 85 14.03 -5.01 -3.20
N ILE A 86 13.98 -5.49 -1.96
CA ILE A 86 14.53 -6.79 -1.54
C ILE A 86 13.35 -7.76 -1.40
N LEU A 87 13.36 -8.81 -2.22
CA LEU A 87 12.34 -9.85 -2.19
C LEU A 87 12.85 -11.05 -1.40
N ALA A 88 12.18 -11.37 -0.30
CA ALA A 88 12.47 -12.52 0.56
C ALA A 88 11.43 -13.64 0.34
N PRO A 89 11.80 -14.92 0.52
CA PRO A 89 10.91 -16.05 0.23
C PRO A 89 9.72 -16.19 1.18
N ASN A 90 9.80 -15.61 2.39
CA ASN A 90 8.73 -15.67 3.38
C ASN A 90 8.74 -14.48 4.34
N LYS A 91 7.67 -14.34 5.15
CA LYS A 91 7.51 -13.24 6.12
C LYS A 91 8.64 -13.19 7.16
N THR A 92 9.12 -14.33 7.65
CA THR A 92 10.14 -14.41 8.71
C THR A 92 11.48 -13.88 8.22
N LEU A 93 11.93 -14.33 7.04
CA LEU A 93 13.16 -13.83 6.43
C LEU A 93 13.03 -12.36 6.00
N ALA A 94 11.87 -11.96 5.51
CA ALA A 94 11.60 -10.54 5.23
C ALA A 94 11.71 -9.68 6.50
N ALA A 95 11.18 -10.14 7.64
CA ALA A 95 11.28 -9.41 8.91
C ALA A 95 12.73 -9.30 9.40
N GLN A 96 13.52 -10.36 9.27
CA GLN A 96 14.94 -10.35 9.62
C GLN A 96 15.69 -9.33 8.74
N LEU A 97 15.56 -9.42 7.42
CA LEU A 97 16.22 -8.49 6.48
C LEU A 97 15.77 -7.03 6.70
N TYR A 98 14.49 -6.81 6.98
CA TYR A 98 13.97 -5.49 7.34
C TYR A 98 14.68 -4.93 8.58
N GLY A 99 14.81 -5.73 9.66
CA GLY A 99 15.51 -5.31 10.87
C GLY A 99 16.99 -4.99 10.62
N GLU A 100 17.71 -5.84 9.86
CA GLU A 100 19.09 -5.60 9.48
C GLU A 100 19.25 -4.33 8.64
N MET A 101 18.40 -4.14 7.61
CA MET A 101 18.44 -2.95 6.75
C MET A 101 18.06 -1.68 7.52
N LYS A 102 17.10 -1.74 8.43
CA LYS A 102 16.74 -0.61 9.31
C LYS A 102 17.89 -0.19 10.20
N THR A 103 18.70 -1.16 10.67
CA THR A 103 19.91 -0.90 11.45
C THR A 103 20.98 -0.24 10.60
N PHE A 104 21.17 -0.68 9.35
CA PHE A 104 22.16 -0.08 8.45
C PHE A 104 21.74 1.32 7.95
N PHE A 105 20.45 1.55 7.73
CA PHE A 105 19.92 2.79 7.15
C PHE A 105 18.89 3.46 8.09
N PRO A 106 19.28 3.87 9.31
CA PRO A 106 18.34 4.40 10.30
C PRO A 106 17.67 5.72 9.88
N ASP A 107 18.31 6.50 9.02
CA ASP A 107 17.81 7.82 8.55
C ASP A 107 17.08 7.75 7.21
N ASN A 108 17.10 6.59 6.54
CA ASN A 108 16.45 6.37 5.26
C ASN A 108 15.09 5.67 5.41
N ALA A 109 14.28 5.71 4.37
CA ALA A 109 12.99 5.03 4.35
C ALA A 109 13.19 3.52 4.09
N VAL A 110 13.38 2.77 5.17
CA VAL A 110 13.35 1.30 5.12
C VAL A 110 11.95 0.85 5.48
N GLU A 111 11.28 0.19 4.54
CA GLU A 111 9.88 -0.16 4.61
C GLU A 111 9.68 -1.67 4.52
N TYR A 112 8.57 -2.15 5.12
CA TYR A 112 8.22 -3.56 5.17
C TYR A 112 6.92 -3.82 4.43
N PHE A 113 6.93 -4.76 3.48
CA PHE A 113 5.79 -5.03 2.63
C PHE A 113 5.53 -6.53 2.48
N VAL A 114 4.66 -7.07 3.32
CA VAL A 114 4.28 -8.49 3.31
C VAL A 114 2.76 -8.62 3.33
N SER A 115 2.22 -9.84 3.27
CA SER A 115 0.80 -10.06 3.42
C SER A 115 0.31 -9.59 4.79
N TYR A 116 -0.74 -8.77 4.82
CA TYR A 116 -1.35 -8.27 6.05
C TYR A 116 -2.29 -9.28 6.73
N TYR A 117 -2.52 -10.45 6.14
CA TYR A 117 -3.29 -11.49 6.77
C TYR A 117 -2.45 -12.25 7.79
N ASP A 118 -2.90 -12.29 9.06
CA ASP A 118 -2.36 -13.18 10.09
C ASP A 118 -2.94 -14.57 9.94
N TYR A 119 -4.20 -14.62 9.59
CA TYR A 119 -4.96 -15.84 9.40
C TYR A 119 -5.82 -15.72 8.16
N TYR A 120 -5.87 -16.77 7.36
CA TYR A 120 -6.70 -16.86 6.17
C TYR A 120 -7.18 -18.29 6.01
N THR A 121 -8.48 -18.52 6.17
CA THR A 121 -9.13 -19.78 5.82
C THR A 121 -9.94 -19.58 4.54
N PRO A 122 -9.61 -20.31 3.47
CA PRO A 122 -10.43 -20.28 2.28
C PRO A 122 -11.81 -20.87 2.56
N GLU A 123 -12.79 -20.39 1.81
CA GLU A 123 -14.11 -20.96 1.81
C GLU A 123 -14.05 -22.43 1.35
N ALA A 124 -14.68 -23.34 2.10
CA ALA A 124 -14.72 -24.74 1.78
C ALA A 124 -16.07 -25.36 2.15
N TYR A 125 -16.53 -26.30 1.35
CA TYR A 125 -17.71 -27.12 1.64
C TYR A 125 -17.31 -28.58 1.79
N VAL A 126 -17.70 -29.20 2.90
CA VAL A 126 -17.44 -30.60 3.21
C VAL A 126 -18.73 -31.40 2.98
N PRO A 127 -18.91 -32.07 1.82
CA PRO A 127 -20.17 -32.75 1.48
C PRO A 127 -20.56 -33.85 2.44
N ARG A 128 -19.59 -34.52 3.10
CA ARG A 128 -19.85 -35.61 4.02
C ARG A 128 -20.58 -35.20 5.30
N SER A 129 -20.35 -33.98 5.78
CA SER A 129 -20.94 -33.45 7.01
C SER A 129 -21.91 -32.33 6.75
N ASP A 130 -22.20 -32.03 5.49
CA ASP A 130 -23.00 -30.85 5.09
C ASP A 130 -22.55 -29.58 5.80
N THR A 131 -21.24 -29.44 5.94
CA THR A 131 -20.63 -28.33 6.69
C THR A 131 -20.03 -27.35 5.71
N TYR A 132 -20.47 -26.11 5.81
CA TYR A 132 -19.87 -24.99 5.10
C TYR A 132 -18.92 -24.25 6.02
N ILE A 133 -17.65 -24.13 5.59
CA ILE A 133 -16.62 -23.36 6.27
C ILE A 133 -16.56 -22.01 5.58
N GLU A 134 -16.94 -20.96 6.29
CA GLU A 134 -16.88 -19.60 5.79
C GLU A 134 -15.41 -19.13 5.65
N LYS A 135 -15.19 -18.22 4.67
CA LYS A 135 -13.91 -17.54 4.56
C LYS A 135 -13.68 -16.68 5.80
N GLU A 136 -12.66 -16.99 6.57
CA GLU A 136 -12.20 -16.17 7.68
C GLU A 136 -10.85 -15.54 7.35
N ALA A 137 -10.71 -14.26 7.62
CA ALA A 137 -9.45 -13.54 7.47
C ALA A 137 -9.28 -12.54 8.60
N SER A 138 -8.15 -12.59 9.26
CA SER A 138 -7.74 -11.59 10.26
C SER A 138 -6.65 -10.71 9.68
N ILE A 139 -6.90 -9.40 9.65
CA ILE A 139 -5.93 -8.40 9.17
C ILE A 139 -5.09 -7.93 10.34
N ASN A 140 -3.77 -7.96 10.14
CA ASN A 140 -2.82 -7.35 11.06
C ASN A 140 -2.74 -5.84 10.79
N GLU A 141 -3.28 -5.06 11.69
CA GLU A 141 -3.34 -3.59 11.61
C GLU A 141 -1.96 -2.94 11.49
N GLN A 142 -0.93 -3.52 12.15
CA GLN A 142 0.43 -2.99 12.09
C GLN A 142 1.06 -3.25 10.72
N ILE A 143 0.88 -4.44 10.16
CA ILE A 143 1.39 -4.77 8.83
C ILE A 143 0.66 -3.94 7.76
N ASP A 144 -0.66 -3.75 7.92
CA ASP A 144 -1.43 -2.90 7.00
C ASP A 144 -0.91 -1.46 7.01
N ARG A 145 -0.66 -0.88 8.19
CA ARG A 145 0.00 0.42 8.33
C ARG A 145 1.37 0.47 7.62
N MET A 146 2.21 -0.54 7.83
CA MET A 146 3.53 -0.60 7.19
C MET A 146 3.44 -0.66 5.66
N ARG A 147 2.42 -1.31 5.12
CA ARG A 147 2.14 -1.32 3.68
C ARG A 147 1.75 0.08 3.17
N HIS A 148 0.91 0.81 3.92
CA HIS A 148 0.58 2.21 3.60
C HIS A 148 1.81 3.12 3.68
N SER A 149 2.66 2.93 4.70
CA SER A 149 3.94 3.64 4.81
C SER A 149 4.84 3.39 3.60
N ALA A 150 4.97 2.14 3.16
CA ALA A 150 5.79 1.76 2.01
C ALA A 150 5.32 2.43 0.70
N THR A 151 4.03 2.36 0.40
CA THR A 151 3.49 2.99 -0.82
C THR A 151 3.58 4.51 -0.78
N ARG A 152 3.33 5.15 0.38
CA ARG A 152 3.55 6.58 0.57
C ARG A 152 5.03 6.95 0.35
N SER A 153 5.95 6.20 0.96
CA SER A 153 7.39 6.48 0.85
C SER A 153 7.87 6.42 -0.60
N LEU A 154 7.40 5.47 -1.41
CA LEU A 154 7.70 5.39 -2.85
C LEU A 154 7.24 6.63 -3.62
N LEU A 155 6.11 7.22 -3.22
CA LEU A 155 5.56 8.41 -3.88
C LEU A 155 6.20 9.72 -3.41
N GLU A 156 6.77 9.78 -2.18
CA GLU A 156 7.25 11.02 -1.57
C GLU A 156 8.76 11.10 -1.36
N ARG A 157 9.50 9.98 -1.48
CA ARG A 157 10.93 9.91 -1.17
C ARG A 157 11.73 9.26 -2.31
N ASP A 158 13.02 9.57 -2.38
CA ASP A 158 13.97 8.97 -3.34
C ASP A 158 14.85 7.89 -2.70
N ASP A 159 14.97 7.90 -1.37
CA ASP A 159 15.82 7.01 -0.58
C ASP A 159 15.00 5.85 0.03
N VAL A 160 14.21 5.15 -0.79
CA VAL A 160 13.30 4.10 -0.34
C VAL A 160 13.90 2.71 -0.58
N LEU A 161 13.95 1.92 0.50
CA LEU A 161 14.31 0.52 0.47
C LEU A 161 13.14 -0.30 1.03
N ILE A 162 12.55 -1.15 0.19
CA ILE A 162 11.46 -2.01 0.62
C ILE A 162 11.96 -3.43 0.77
N VAL A 163 11.66 -4.05 1.90
CA VAL A 163 11.81 -5.49 2.10
C VAL A 163 10.43 -6.14 2.02
N ALA A 164 10.24 -6.99 1.04
CA ALA A 164 8.96 -7.62 0.74
C ALA A 164 9.06 -9.14 0.70
N SER A 165 7.92 -9.80 0.90
CA SER A 165 7.73 -11.20 0.48
C SER A 165 7.08 -11.25 -0.91
N VAL A 166 6.87 -12.44 -1.44
CA VAL A 166 6.13 -12.64 -2.70
C VAL A 166 4.73 -12.01 -2.71
N SER A 167 4.19 -11.66 -1.56
CA SER A 167 2.93 -10.90 -1.43
C SER A 167 2.98 -9.49 -2.05
N CYS A 168 4.15 -9.00 -2.46
CA CYS A 168 4.29 -7.73 -3.19
C CYS A 168 3.61 -7.76 -4.58
N ILE A 169 3.31 -8.94 -5.10
CA ILE A 169 2.58 -9.10 -6.36
C ILE A 169 1.06 -9.08 -6.20
N TYR A 170 0.56 -8.94 -4.96
CA TYR A 170 -0.87 -8.92 -4.66
C TYR A 170 -1.25 -7.80 -3.68
N GLY A 171 -2.54 -7.54 -3.61
CA GLY A 171 -3.11 -6.69 -2.56
C GLY A 171 -2.88 -5.20 -2.76
N LEU A 172 -2.75 -4.75 -3.99
CA LEU A 172 -2.66 -3.34 -4.36
C LEU A 172 -3.68 -2.99 -5.45
N GLY A 173 -4.17 -1.75 -5.41
CA GLY A 173 -4.93 -1.14 -6.48
C GLY A 173 -4.01 -0.41 -7.47
N SER A 174 -4.62 0.30 -8.42
CA SER A 174 -3.89 1.10 -9.41
C SER A 174 -3.05 2.19 -8.76
N VAL A 175 -1.77 2.26 -9.11
CA VAL A 175 -0.84 3.34 -8.71
C VAL A 175 -1.40 4.70 -9.09
N GLU A 176 -1.95 4.80 -10.29
CA GLU A 176 -2.51 6.04 -10.82
C GLU A 176 -3.69 6.52 -9.97
N ALA A 177 -4.61 5.61 -9.62
CA ALA A 177 -5.72 5.95 -8.75
C ALA A 177 -5.23 6.34 -7.35
N TYR A 178 -4.35 5.56 -6.74
CA TYR A 178 -3.82 5.81 -5.40
C TYR A 178 -3.05 7.14 -5.30
N SER A 179 -2.20 7.46 -6.28
CA SER A 179 -1.42 8.70 -6.31
C SER A 179 -2.26 9.95 -6.54
N LYS A 180 -3.36 9.86 -7.31
CA LYS A 180 -4.30 10.95 -7.58
C LYS A 180 -5.28 11.19 -6.43
N MET A 181 -5.68 10.12 -5.74
CA MET A 181 -6.62 10.18 -4.61
C MET A 181 -5.87 10.55 -3.31
N THR A 182 -5.40 11.79 -3.25
CA THR A 182 -4.70 12.36 -2.09
C THR A 182 -5.26 13.75 -1.78
N LEU A 183 -5.36 14.08 -0.50
CA LEU A 183 -5.78 15.41 -0.04
C LEU A 183 -4.55 16.16 0.49
N THR A 184 -4.15 17.21 -0.21
CA THR A 184 -3.06 18.10 0.21
C THR A 184 -3.63 19.35 0.84
N LEU A 185 -3.20 19.65 2.06
CA LEU A 185 -3.64 20.82 2.81
C LEU A 185 -2.41 21.63 3.23
N GLN A 186 -2.47 22.94 2.99
CA GLN A 186 -1.38 23.87 3.27
C GLN A 186 -1.85 24.99 4.19
N LYS A 187 -1.03 25.31 5.19
CA LYS A 187 -1.27 26.41 6.12
C LYS A 187 -1.42 27.74 5.37
N ASN A 188 -2.33 28.59 5.85
CA ASN A 188 -2.66 29.92 5.34
C ASN A 188 -3.43 29.94 4.02
N TYR A 189 -3.98 28.80 3.57
CA TYR A 189 -4.90 28.70 2.44
C TYR A 189 -6.35 28.57 2.93
N ASP A 190 -7.27 28.96 2.06
CA ASP A 190 -8.70 28.90 2.34
C ASP A 190 -9.28 27.56 1.89
N TYR A 191 -9.98 26.90 2.81
CA TYR A 191 -10.63 25.61 2.60
C TYR A 191 -12.02 25.59 3.20
N ASN A 192 -12.98 25.09 2.46
CA ASN A 192 -14.28 24.78 3.04
C ASN A 192 -14.19 23.51 3.88
N ARG A 193 -14.53 23.61 5.18
CA ARG A 193 -14.46 22.50 6.14
C ARG A 193 -15.25 21.27 5.68
N GLU A 194 -16.46 21.48 5.15
CA GLU A 194 -17.29 20.39 4.67
C GLU A 194 -16.67 19.68 3.46
N GLN A 195 -15.98 20.41 2.59
CA GLN A 195 -15.23 19.80 1.48
C GLN A 195 -14.08 18.95 1.98
N ILE A 196 -13.31 19.39 3.00
CA ILE A 196 -12.26 18.56 3.62
C ILE A 196 -12.87 17.26 4.17
N ILE A 197 -13.97 17.35 4.92
CA ILE A 197 -14.67 16.19 5.50
C ILE A 197 -15.11 15.22 4.39
N ARG A 198 -15.75 15.71 3.34
CA ARG A 198 -16.16 14.89 2.20
C ARG A 198 -14.98 14.24 1.50
N SER A 199 -13.87 14.96 1.37
CA SER A 199 -12.63 14.42 0.79
C SER A 199 -12.02 13.31 1.66
N LEU A 200 -12.02 13.46 2.98
CA LEU A 200 -11.58 12.40 3.90
C LEU A 200 -12.44 11.14 3.79
N VAL A 201 -13.76 11.31 3.72
CA VAL A 201 -14.68 10.17 3.48
C VAL A 201 -14.41 9.52 2.12
N ALA A 202 -14.17 10.32 1.07
CA ALA A 202 -13.78 9.80 -0.25
C ALA A 202 -12.47 9.03 -0.23
N LEU A 203 -11.53 9.42 0.64
CA LEU A 203 -10.27 8.71 0.90
C LEU A 203 -10.43 7.51 1.85
N GLN A 204 -11.66 7.08 2.15
CA GLN A 204 -12.00 5.94 3.00
C GLN A 204 -11.67 6.13 4.50
N TYR A 205 -11.51 7.38 4.96
CA TYR A 205 -11.43 7.67 6.39
C TYR A 205 -12.82 7.63 7.04
N LYS A 206 -12.90 7.05 8.22
CA LYS A 206 -14.15 6.98 9.00
C LYS A 206 -14.21 8.10 10.02
N ARG A 207 -15.36 8.78 10.11
CA ARG A 207 -15.58 9.72 11.20
C ARG A 207 -15.81 8.97 12.50
N ASN A 208 -15.00 9.27 13.51
CA ASN A 208 -15.18 8.71 14.85
C ASN A 208 -14.77 9.74 15.90
N ASP A 209 -15.76 10.42 16.47
CA ASP A 209 -15.53 11.49 17.44
C ASP A 209 -15.23 10.95 18.87
N GLN A 210 -15.51 9.67 19.14
CA GLN A 210 -15.32 9.04 20.45
C GLN A 210 -14.00 8.26 20.53
N ASN A 211 -13.77 7.38 19.56
CA ASN A 211 -12.58 6.53 19.52
C ASN A 211 -11.71 6.92 18.32
N PHE A 212 -10.56 7.54 18.60
CA PHE A 212 -9.67 8.08 17.59
C PHE A 212 -8.48 7.14 17.37
N TYR A 213 -8.44 6.51 16.22
CA TYR A 213 -7.42 5.55 15.83
C TYR A 213 -7.06 5.73 14.35
N ARG A 214 -6.04 5.05 13.89
CA ARG A 214 -5.55 5.07 12.51
C ARG A 214 -6.68 4.91 11.48
N GLY A 215 -6.68 5.72 10.44
CA GLY A 215 -7.71 5.70 9.39
C GLY A 215 -9.04 6.36 9.82
N THR A 216 -9.04 7.10 10.92
CA THR A 216 -10.21 7.88 11.34
C THR A 216 -9.92 9.38 11.34
N PHE A 217 -10.98 10.16 11.31
CA PHE A 217 -10.94 11.58 11.61
C PHE A 217 -12.04 11.94 12.60
N ARG A 218 -11.85 13.04 13.34
CA ARG A 218 -12.85 13.60 14.22
C ARG A 218 -12.96 15.11 14.05
N ALA A 219 -14.16 15.67 14.30
CA ALA A 219 -14.45 17.06 14.12
C ALA A 219 -15.02 17.64 15.42
N ARG A 220 -14.25 18.50 16.10
CA ARG A 220 -14.62 19.10 17.39
C ARG A 220 -14.42 20.62 17.33
N GLY A 221 -15.53 21.37 17.42
CA GLY A 221 -15.43 22.84 17.36
C GLY A 221 -14.77 23.31 16.06
N GLU A 222 -13.72 24.10 16.17
CA GLU A 222 -12.92 24.62 15.05
C GLU A 222 -11.82 23.66 14.58
N TYR A 223 -11.64 22.53 15.27
CA TYR A 223 -10.60 21.56 14.96
C TYR A 223 -11.13 20.41 14.12
N LEU A 224 -10.33 20.02 13.16
CA LEU A 224 -10.47 18.76 12.42
C LEU A 224 -9.18 17.96 12.64
N GLU A 225 -9.30 16.79 13.25
CA GLU A 225 -8.15 15.94 13.53
C GLU A 225 -8.22 14.70 12.63
N VAL A 226 -7.08 14.34 12.06
CA VAL A 226 -6.94 13.21 11.13
C VAL A 226 -5.83 12.30 11.64
N PHE A 227 -6.10 11.00 11.75
CA PHE A 227 -5.08 10.01 12.05
C PHE A 227 -4.73 9.26 10.76
N PRO A 228 -3.62 9.61 10.09
CA PRO A 228 -3.24 9.04 8.80
C PRO A 228 -3.06 7.52 8.83
N SER A 229 -3.34 6.87 7.71
CA SER A 229 -3.25 5.41 7.58
C SER A 229 -1.81 4.86 7.64
N ASP A 230 -0.82 5.70 7.36
CA ASP A 230 0.60 5.37 7.30
C ASP A 230 1.37 5.69 8.58
N LEU A 231 0.78 6.47 9.51
CA LEU A 231 1.43 6.86 10.76
C LEU A 231 1.05 5.92 11.93
N GLU A 232 1.99 5.73 12.86
CA GLU A 232 1.83 4.83 14.00
C GLU A 232 1.32 5.54 15.26
N ASP A 233 1.99 6.62 15.61
CA ASP A 233 1.85 7.32 16.89
C ASP A 233 1.71 8.83 16.72
N ARG A 234 1.32 9.29 15.53
CA ARG A 234 1.16 10.70 15.21
C ARG A 234 -0.14 10.93 14.46
N ALA A 235 -0.79 12.03 14.81
CA ALA A 235 -1.98 12.51 14.11
C ALA A 235 -1.83 14.00 13.81
N TRP A 236 -2.67 14.51 12.94
CA TRP A 236 -2.66 15.91 12.55
C TRP A 236 -3.91 16.62 13.04
N ARG A 237 -3.72 17.81 13.62
CA ARG A 237 -4.79 18.73 14.02
C ARG A 237 -4.77 19.93 13.09
N LEU A 238 -5.88 20.16 12.42
CA LEU A 238 -6.14 21.26 11.51
C LEU A 238 -7.02 22.27 12.21
N SER A 239 -6.54 23.51 12.38
CA SER A 239 -7.29 24.58 12.99
C SER A 239 -7.81 25.53 11.90
N LEU A 240 -9.14 25.57 11.74
CA LEU A 240 -9.80 26.43 10.75
C LEU A 240 -10.50 27.58 11.46
N PHE A 241 -10.22 28.80 11.00
CA PHE A 241 -10.97 29.98 11.38
C PHE A 241 -11.76 30.49 10.16
N GLY A 242 -13.06 30.29 10.18
CA GLY A 242 -13.89 30.40 8.98
C GLY A 242 -13.45 29.38 7.91
N GLU A 243 -13.02 29.87 6.75
CA GLU A 243 -12.49 29.03 5.68
C GLU A 243 -10.95 28.94 5.70
N LYS A 244 -10.26 29.74 6.52
CA LYS A 244 -8.80 29.78 6.54
C LYS A 244 -8.22 28.69 7.42
N LEU A 245 -7.31 27.88 6.87
CA LEU A 245 -6.50 26.90 7.61
C LEU A 245 -5.31 27.63 8.26
N GLU A 246 -5.48 28.04 9.52
CA GLU A 246 -4.48 28.86 10.22
C GLU A 246 -3.33 28.05 10.78
N GLN A 247 -3.59 26.79 11.18
CA GLN A 247 -2.57 25.98 11.82
C GLN A 247 -2.73 24.50 11.44
N ILE A 248 -1.58 23.84 11.30
CA ILE A 248 -1.47 22.38 11.17
C ILE A 248 -0.48 21.92 12.23
N GLU A 249 -0.94 21.11 13.17
CA GLU A 249 -0.11 20.54 14.23
C GLU A 249 0.00 19.02 14.07
N GLU A 250 1.21 18.50 14.23
CA GLU A 250 1.42 17.09 14.51
C GLU A 250 1.38 16.88 16.02
N PHE A 251 0.60 15.92 16.47
CA PHE A 251 0.42 15.65 17.90
C PHE A 251 0.37 14.13 18.19
N ASP A 252 0.64 13.78 19.42
CA ASP A 252 0.47 12.42 19.93
C ASP A 252 -1.01 12.15 20.21
N PRO A 253 -1.66 11.20 19.54
CA PRO A 253 -3.10 10.95 19.71
C PRO A 253 -3.48 10.36 21.08
N LEU A 254 -2.54 9.80 21.84
CA LEU A 254 -2.77 9.26 23.20
C LEU A 254 -2.74 10.33 24.26
N THR A 255 -1.73 11.20 24.23
CA THR A 255 -1.56 12.27 25.23
C THR A 255 -2.22 13.57 24.83
N GLY A 256 -2.39 13.81 23.53
CA GLY A 256 -2.85 15.06 22.95
C GLY A 256 -1.75 16.12 22.84
N ASP A 257 -0.51 15.79 23.22
CA ASP A 257 0.62 16.70 23.22
C ASP A 257 1.08 17.04 21.82
N LYS A 258 1.29 18.32 21.57
CA LYS A 258 1.84 18.82 20.33
C LYS A 258 3.30 18.38 20.18
N VAL A 259 3.62 17.83 19.00
CA VAL A 259 4.98 17.44 18.65
C VAL A 259 5.67 18.56 17.85
N ARG A 260 5.01 19.07 16.81
CA ARG A 260 5.54 20.15 15.97
C ARG A 260 4.45 20.83 15.14
N ASP A 261 4.79 22.01 14.60
CA ASP A 261 4.00 22.68 13.57
C ASP A 261 4.40 22.17 12.18
N LEU A 262 3.40 22.03 11.31
CA LEU A 262 3.59 21.69 9.92
C LEU A 262 3.09 22.83 9.02
N SER A 263 3.76 23.05 7.90
CA SER A 263 3.31 23.99 6.88
C SER A 263 2.37 23.36 5.85
N LEU A 264 2.48 22.04 5.71
CA LEU A 264 1.75 21.27 4.73
C LEU A 264 1.60 19.82 5.19
N VAL A 265 0.46 19.20 4.87
CA VAL A 265 0.20 17.77 5.02
C VAL A 265 -0.40 17.20 3.75
N LYS A 266 -0.12 15.94 3.47
CA LYS A 266 -0.72 15.20 2.36
C LYS A 266 -1.31 13.90 2.90
N VAL A 267 -2.62 13.83 2.89
CA VAL A 267 -3.39 12.67 3.35
C VAL A 267 -3.54 11.69 2.21
N TYR A 268 -3.04 10.49 2.38
CA TYR A 268 -3.22 9.37 1.45
C TYR A 268 -4.48 8.58 1.79
N ALA A 269 -4.99 7.84 0.83
CA ALA A 269 -6.17 7.01 1.04
C ALA A 269 -5.94 5.93 2.11
N ASN A 270 -7.00 5.63 2.88
CA ASN A 270 -7.00 4.58 3.91
C ASN A 270 -7.27 3.19 3.33
N SER A 271 -7.09 3.02 2.03
CA SER A 271 -7.18 1.74 1.31
C SER A 271 -6.33 1.79 0.06
N HIS A 272 -5.60 0.72 -0.22
CA HIS A 272 -4.89 0.58 -1.49
C HIS A 272 -5.83 0.36 -2.69
N TYR A 273 -7.06 -0.11 -2.45
CA TYR A 273 -8.08 -0.35 -3.48
C TYR A 273 -9.02 0.84 -3.70
N ILE A 274 -8.53 2.05 -3.38
CA ILE A 274 -9.33 3.24 -3.65
C ILE A 274 -9.63 3.38 -5.14
N THR A 275 -10.90 3.61 -5.45
CA THR A 275 -11.37 3.66 -6.84
C THR A 275 -12.26 4.88 -7.03
N PRO A 276 -12.01 5.74 -8.03
CA PRO A 276 -12.87 6.85 -8.36
C PRO A 276 -14.31 6.42 -8.65
N LYS A 277 -15.30 7.20 -8.21
CA LYS A 277 -16.73 6.86 -8.29
C LYS A 277 -17.20 6.40 -9.69
N PRO A 278 -16.84 7.08 -10.81
CA PRO A 278 -17.29 6.63 -12.14
C PRO A 278 -16.74 5.24 -12.50
N ARG A 279 -15.51 4.95 -12.07
CA ARG A 279 -14.90 3.64 -12.27
C ARG A 279 -15.56 2.58 -11.41
N LEU A 280 -15.87 2.89 -10.16
CA LEU A 280 -16.55 2.01 -9.23
C LEU A 280 -17.95 1.61 -9.76
N GLU A 281 -18.70 2.58 -10.28
CA GLU A 281 -20.02 2.31 -10.88
C GLU A 281 -19.94 1.39 -12.10
N ASN A 282 -18.91 1.56 -12.93
CA ASN A 282 -18.64 0.65 -14.06
C ASN A 282 -18.25 -0.74 -13.57
N ALA A 283 -17.35 -0.84 -12.59
CA ALA A 283 -16.96 -2.12 -12.00
C ALA A 283 -18.18 -2.88 -11.47
N ILE A 284 -19.10 -2.23 -10.76
CA ILE A 284 -20.33 -2.83 -10.27
C ILE A 284 -21.20 -3.39 -11.40
N LYS A 285 -21.30 -2.67 -12.52
CA LYS A 285 -22.05 -3.15 -13.70
C LYS A 285 -21.41 -4.39 -14.32
N GLU A 286 -20.08 -4.37 -14.46
CA GLU A 286 -19.32 -5.49 -15.00
C GLU A 286 -19.41 -6.73 -14.10
N ILE A 287 -19.25 -6.58 -12.78
CA ILE A 287 -19.41 -7.66 -11.81
C ILE A 287 -20.82 -8.28 -11.89
N LYS A 288 -21.87 -7.46 -11.95
CA LYS A 288 -23.26 -7.95 -12.07
C LYS A 288 -23.47 -8.75 -13.36
N LYS A 289 -22.85 -8.30 -14.45
CA LYS A 289 -22.93 -9.00 -15.75
C LYS A 289 -22.24 -10.36 -15.68
N ASP A 290 -21.02 -10.42 -15.15
CA ASP A 290 -20.24 -11.66 -15.06
C ASP A 290 -20.89 -12.62 -14.03
N LEU A 291 -21.40 -12.11 -12.92
CA LEU A 291 -22.19 -12.89 -11.95
C LEU A 291 -23.37 -13.59 -12.65
N LYS A 292 -24.14 -12.88 -13.46
CA LYS A 292 -25.28 -13.45 -14.17
C LYS A 292 -24.85 -14.61 -15.07
N ILE A 293 -23.79 -14.43 -15.85
CA ILE A 293 -23.26 -15.48 -16.73
C ILE A 293 -22.86 -16.71 -15.91
N ARG A 294 -22.14 -16.50 -14.80
CA ARG A 294 -21.66 -17.61 -13.96
C ARG A 294 -22.80 -18.36 -13.26
N LEU A 295 -23.83 -17.65 -12.83
CA LEU A 295 -25.03 -18.26 -12.24
C LEU A 295 -25.79 -19.12 -13.28
N GLU A 296 -25.91 -18.68 -14.54
CA GLU A 296 -26.51 -19.47 -15.61
C GLU A 296 -25.72 -20.76 -15.91
N GLU A 297 -24.40 -20.74 -15.79
CA GLU A 297 -23.54 -21.93 -15.91
C GLU A 297 -23.80 -22.91 -14.77
N PHE A 298 -23.82 -22.44 -13.50
CA PHE A 298 -24.10 -23.30 -12.34
C PHE A 298 -25.48 -23.91 -12.38
N ASP A 299 -26.47 -23.17 -12.86
CA ASP A 299 -27.85 -23.70 -13.03
C ASP A 299 -27.88 -24.83 -14.06
N LYS A 300 -27.21 -24.67 -15.22
CA LYS A 300 -27.08 -25.71 -16.23
C LYS A 300 -26.36 -26.97 -15.71
N GLU A 301 -25.33 -26.76 -14.88
CA GLU A 301 -24.55 -27.82 -14.25
C GLU A 301 -25.25 -28.44 -13.03
N LYS A 302 -26.43 -27.93 -12.63
CA LYS A 302 -27.20 -28.31 -11.44
C LYS A 302 -26.41 -28.16 -10.13
N LYS A 303 -25.51 -27.21 -10.07
CA LYS A 303 -24.72 -26.84 -8.89
C LYS A 303 -25.48 -25.79 -8.05
N LEU A 304 -26.57 -26.24 -7.42
CA LEU A 304 -27.52 -25.34 -6.73
C LEU A 304 -26.89 -24.67 -5.51
N LEU A 305 -26.01 -25.33 -4.77
CA LEU A 305 -25.35 -24.78 -3.60
C LEU A 305 -24.37 -23.67 -4.02
N GLU A 306 -23.51 -23.92 -4.99
CA GLU A 306 -22.55 -22.96 -5.53
C GLU A 306 -23.28 -21.76 -6.15
N PHE A 307 -24.39 -22.00 -6.84
CA PHE A 307 -25.25 -20.94 -7.36
C PHE A 307 -25.75 -20.01 -6.25
N GLN A 308 -26.36 -20.58 -5.19
CA GLN A 308 -26.92 -19.78 -4.11
C GLN A 308 -25.82 -18.99 -3.39
N ARG A 309 -24.74 -19.65 -3.01
CA ARG A 309 -23.62 -19.05 -2.27
C ARG A 309 -22.95 -17.91 -3.03
N LEU A 310 -22.61 -18.15 -4.30
CA LEU A 310 -22.00 -17.09 -5.13
C LEU A 310 -22.93 -15.89 -5.27
N LYS A 311 -24.23 -16.13 -5.50
CA LYS A 311 -25.24 -15.07 -5.63
C LYS A 311 -25.37 -14.22 -4.35
N GLU A 312 -25.53 -14.87 -3.20
CA GLU A 312 -25.72 -14.19 -1.91
C GLU A 312 -24.50 -13.37 -1.55
N ARG A 313 -23.31 -13.97 -1.64
CA ARG A 313 -22.05 -13.30 -1.30
C ARG A 313 -21.77 -12.12 -2.21
N THR A 314 -21.81 -12.32 -3.53
CA THR A 314 -21.52 -11.24 -4.47
C THR A 314 -22.50 -10.08 -4.35
N ASN A 315 -23.79 -10.34 -4.11
CA ASN A 315 -24.76 -9.28 -3.87
C ASN A 315 -24.46 -8.50 -2.59
N PHE A 316 -24.13 -9.20 -1.50
CA PHE A 316 -23.72 -8.56 -0.25
C PHE A 316 -22.48 -7.68 -0.43
N ASP A 317 -21.42 -8.21 -1.11
CA ASP A 317 -20.22 -7.45 -1.42
C ASP A 317 -20.54 -6.21 -2.25
N LEU A 318 -21.40 -6.31 -3.26
CA LEU A 318 -21.83 -5.20 -4.10
C LEU A 318 -22.59 -4.12 -3.30
N GLU A 319 -23.44 -4.51 -2.37
CA GLU A 319 -24.12 -3.57 -1.47
C GLU A 319 -23.12 -2.82 -0.59
N MET A 320 -22.13 -3.52 -0.03
CA MET A 320 -21.05 -2.91 0.76
C MET A 320 -20.21 -1.95 -0.09
N ILE A 321 -19.82 -2.37 -1.30
CA ILE A 321 -19.06 -1.52 -2.23
C ILE A 321 -19.85 -0.26 -2.61
N GLN A 322 -21.16 -0.37 -2.86
CA GLN A 322 -22.01 0.78 -3.15
C GLN A 322 -22.15 1.74 -1.96
N ALA A 323 -22.27 1.20 -0.74
CA ALA A 323 -22.48 1.99 0.46
C ALA A 323 -21.21 2.64 0.99
N THR A 324 -20.08 1.93 0.96
CA THR A 324 -18.84 2.33 1.63
C THR A 324 -17.63 2.46 0.70
N GLY A 325 -17.74 2.03 -0.55
CA GLY A 325 -16.63 1.97 -1.51
C GLY A 325 -15.70 0.78 -1.32
N THR A 326 -15.98 -0.14 -0.39
CA THR A 326 -15.14 -1.31 -0.09
C THR A 326 -15.98 -2.47 0.43
N CYS A 327 -15.41 -3.68 0.46
CA CYS A 327 -15.98 -4.86 1.10
C CYS A 327 -14.87 -5.76 1.67
N SER A 328 -15.23 -6.77 2.45
CA SER A 328 -14.29 -7.80 2.88
C SER A 328 -13.84 -8.64 1.68
N GLY A 329 -12.51 -8.74 1.45
CA GLY A 329 -11.96 -9.41 0.26
C GLY A 329 -12.11 -8.61 -1.02
N ILE A 330 -12.02 -7.27 -0.93
CA ILE A 330 -12.08 -6.34 -2.08
C ILE A 330 -11.07 -6.69 -3.18
N GLU A 331 -9.97 -7.34 -2.83
CA GLU A 331 -8.94 -7.83 -3.75
C GLU A 331 -9.49 -8.80 -4.80
N ASN A 332 -10.55 -9.54 -4.49
CA ASN A 332 -11.22 -10.44 -5.43
C ASN A 332 -11.86 -9.70 -6.62
N TYR A 333 -12.08 -8.40 -6.46
CA TYR A 333 -12.66 -7.52 -7.48
C TYR A 333 -11.61 -6.62 -8.14
N SER A 334 -10.31 -6.85 -7.89
CA SER A 334 -9.22 -5.96 -8.34
C SER A 334 -9.21 -5.72 -9.85
N ARG A 335 -9.51 -6.74 -10.66
CA ARG A 335 -9.65 -6.62 -12.12
C ARG A 335 -10.66 -5.55 -12.52
N TYR A 336 -11.86 -5.59 -11.95
CA TYR A 336 -12.93 -4.64 -12.24
C TYR A 336 -12.59 -3.23 -11.74
N LEU A 337 -12.02 -3.14 -10.52
CA LEU A 337 -11.66 -1.87 -9.91
C LEU A 337 -10.49 -1.18 -10.63
N SER A 338 -9.50 -1.94 -11.09
CA SER A 338 -8.37 -1.43 -11.89
C SER A 338 -8.70 -1.21 -13.35
N GLY A 339 -9.76 -1.85 -13.86
CA GLY A 339 -10.19 -1.78 -15.26
C GLY A 339 -9.42 -2.63 -16.23
N ARG A 340 -8.75 -3.60 -15.73
CA ARG A 340 -7.99 -4.56 -16.53
C ARG A 340 -8.91 -5.59 -17.17
N GLN A 341 -8.49 -6.05 -18.34
CA GLN A 341 -9.20 -7.09 -19.05
C GLN A 341 -8.92 -8.47 -18.45
N PRO A 342 -9.78 -9.47 -18.69
CA PRO A 342 -9.48 -10.86 -18.30
C PRO A 342 -8.13 -11.31 -18.86
N GLY A 343 -7.29 -11.92 -18.00
CA GLY A 343 -5.94 -12.36 -18.36
C GLY A 343 -4.83 -11.31 -18.22
N GLU A 344 -5.17 -10.05 -17.94
CA GLU A 344 -4.17 -9.03 -17.58
C GLU A 344 -3.73 -9.19 -16.12
N ALA A 345 -2.43 -9.05 -15.88
CA ALA A 345 -1.87 -9.12 -14.53
C ALA A 345 -2.49 -8.07 -13.59
N PRO A 346 -2.79 -8.40 -12.31
CA PRO A 346 -3.27 -7.42 -11.35
C PRO A 346 -2.21 -6.36 -11.06
N PRO A 347 -2.60 -5.18 -10.51
CA PRO A 347 -1.63 -4.20 -10.06
C PRO A 347 -0.72 -4.77 -8.97
N THR A 348 0.57 -4.49 -9.07
CA THR A 348 1.59 -5.00 -8.15
C THR A 348 2.43 -3.89 -7.56
N LEU A 349 3.24 -4.21 -6.54
CA LEU A 349 4.19 -3.25 -5.96
C LEU A 349 5.23 -2.77 -6.99
N TYR A 350 5.53 -3.56 -8.01
CA TYR A 350 6.47 -3.18 -9.07
C TYR A 350 6.04 -1.93 -9.82
N GLU A 351 4.73 -1.66 -9.93
CA GLU A 351 4.22 -0.46 -10.60
C GLU A 351 4.44 0.82 -9.77
N PHE A 352 4.67 0.69 -8.45
CA PHE A 352 4.99 1.82 -7.57
C PHE A 352 6.49 2.15 -7.54
N ILE A 353 7.33 1.21 -7.92
CA ILE A 353 8.78 1.33 -7.81
C ILE A 353 9.32 2.13 -8.99
N PRO A 354 10.20 3.14 -8.76
CA PRO A 354 10.85 3.88 -9.84
C PRO A 354 11.65 2.99 -10.79
N ASP A 355 11.66 3.29 -12.09
CA ASP A 355 12.32 2.48 -13.13
C ASP A 355 13.82 2.26 -12.90
N ASN A 356 14.48 3.20 -12.23
CA ASN A 356 15.92 3.11 -11.93
C ASN A 356 16.24 2.31 -10.66
N SER A 357 15.27 1.60 -10.08
CA SER A 357 15.46 0.87 -8.83
C SER A 357 16.25 -0.42 -9.00
N LEU A 358 16.82 -0.89 -7.89
CA LEU A 358 17.44 -2.20 -7.80
C LEU A 358 16.42 -3.23 -7.32
N LEU A 359 16.31 -4.36 -8.03
CA LEU A 359 15.60 -5.55 -7.54
C LEU A 359 16.64 -6.55 -7.03
N ILE A 360 16.54 -6.87 -5.75
CA ILE A 360 17.40 -7.85 -5.09
C ILE A 360 16.53 -9.02 -4.64
N ILE A 361 16.80 -10.21 -5.12
CA ILE A 361 16.03 -11.42 -4.77
C ILE A 361 16.88 -12.27 -3.83
N ASP A 362 16.51 -12.25 -2.56
CA ASP A 362 17.16 -13.10 -1.56
C ASP A 362 16.73 -14.56 -1.72
N GLU A 363 17.69 -15.47 -1.56
CA GLU A 363 17.49 -16.90 -1.77
C GLU A 363 16.73 -17.19 -3.08
N SER A 364 17.23 -16.63 -4.19
CA SER A 364 16.55 -16.66 -5.51
C SER A 364 16.20 -18.05 -6.01
N HIS A 365 16.94 -19.09 -5.57
CA HIS A 365 16.64 -20.49 -5.86
C HIS A 365 15.31 -20.97 -5.24
N VAL A 366 14.79 -20.26 -4.22
CA VAL A 366 13.48 -20.50 -3.62
C VAL A 366 12.44 -19.51 -4.14
N SER A 367 12.75 -18.22 -4.12
CA SER A 367 11.80 -17.15 -4.43
C SER A 367 11.34 -17.16 -5.89
N VAL A 368 12.23 -17.42 -6.85
CA VAL A 368 11.88 -17.41 -8.28
C VAL A 368 10.94 -18.56 -8.66
N PRO A 369 11.19 -19.84 -8.25
CA PRO A 369 10.23 -20.92 -8.46
C PRO A 369 8.86 -20.68 -7.80
N GLN A 370 8.84 -20.06 -6.62
CA GLN A 370 7.61 -19.71 -5.91
C GLN A 370 6.75 -18.73 -6.72
N ILE A 371 7.32 -17.66 -7.25
CA ILE A 371 6.62 -16.71 -8.12
C ILE A 371 6.06 -17.41 -9.37
N ASN A 372 6.84 -18.29 -9.99
CA ASN A 372 6.37 -19.03 -11.15
C ASN A 372 5.19 -19.97 -10.81
N GLY A 373 5.19 -20.55 -9.61
CA GLY A 373 4.06 -21.35 -9.11
C GLY A 373 2.79 -20.53 -8.90
N MET A 374 2.93 -19.30 -8.40
CA MET A 374 1.81 -18.38 -8.19
C MET A 374 1.19 -17.91 -9.51
N TYR A 375 2.00 -17.62 -10.52
CA TYR A 375 1.51 -17.23 -11.85
C TYR A 375 0.55 -18.27 -12.47
N LYS A 376 0.85 -19.56 -12.29
CA LYS A 376 -0.01 -20.65 -12.80
C LYS A 376 -1.33 -20.78 -12.01
N GLY A 377 -1.38 -20.27 -10.79
CA GLY A 377 -2.59 -20.26 -9.99
C GLY A 377 -3.51 -19.08 -10.29
N ASP A 378 -2.97 -18.02 -10.90
CA ASP A 378 -3.71 -16.81 -11.27
C ASP A 378 -4.33 -16.88 -12.68
N LEU A 379 -3.82 -17.76 -13.55
CA LEU A 379 -4.36 -18.01 -14.90
C LEU A 379 -5.61 -18.90 -14.83
#